data_2db48a67ffc8158b558a800e57d63703
#
_entry.id   2db48a67ffc8158b558a800e57d63703
#
_cell.length_a   1.000
_cell.length_b   1.000
_cell.length_c   1.000
_cell.angle_alpha   90.00
_cell.angle_beta   90.00
_cell.angle_gamma   90.00
#
_symmetry.space_group_name_H-M   'P 1'
#
loop_
_entity.id
_entity.type
_entity.pdbx_description
1 polymer ?
#
loop_
_entity_poly.entity_id
_entity_poly.type
_entity_poly.pdbx_seq_one_letter_code
_entity_poly.pdbx_strand_id
1 'polypeptide(L)'
;MLTNHSVGSTRPSRVMTESAMDAEFFGAPAWAWVQLCAAVFAISTAGVMFQQLPHVPPLLLASWRMQATALLLAFGAAREWRVADGDVRARWFKTWPRLGFSGVCLGAHFGAWVAGLQTTTLARSLLLVCTTPLFLAFGALALCLPTSAGELAGAALGFCGVAMVASDRHDGERETATWQGDVLSLGAAFYIVGYMIVGADVRRWMPLCLYAGPVTAVAALSTATLSYLVEDTEGSGGVLGWAFSGVSSYFLVTMYLALVPGLVGHTGYNAVLKHISPLVVSTSLTMEPLLGSALGYAVGLADAPGWRTGVGGIVIVASVVTVIVAKGRNPR
;
A
#
# COMPACT_ATOMS: atom_id res chain seq x y z
N MET A 1 -21.42 -73.88 12.31
CA MET A 1 -20.75 -73.12 13.39
C MET A 1 -19.38 -72.70 12.92
N LEU A 2 -19.24 -71.45 12.52
CA LEU A 2 -17.96 -70.77 12.41
C LEU A 2 -18.30 -69.28 12.36
N THR A 3 -18.04 -68.53 13.42
CA THR A 3 -18.26 -67.14 13.63
C THR A 3 -17.14 -66.34 12.98
N ASN A 4 -17.50 -65.46 12.02
CA ASN A 4 -16.59 -64.48 11.45
C ASN A 4 -16.55 -63.24 12.35
N HIS A 5 -15.43 -62.99 13.01
CA HIS A 5 -15.09 -61.74 13.67
C HIS A 5 -14.56 -60.77 12.60
N SER A 6 -15.34 -59.73 12.28
CA SER A 6 -14.87 -58.58 11.51
C SER A 6 -14.07 -57.65 12.44
N VAL A 7 -12.76 -57.60 12.21
CA VAL A 7 -11.86 -56.60 12.84
C VAL A 7 -12.11 -55.25 12.19
N GLY A 8 -12.74 -54.33 12.93
CA GLY A 8 -12.91 -52.98 12.54
C GLY A 8 -11.56 -52.24 12.53
N SER A 9 -11.09 -51.88 11.34
CA SER A 9 -9.96 -51.00 11.13
C SER A 9 -10.35 -49.55 11.48
N THR A 10 -10.08 -49.11 12.70
CA THR A 10 -10.12 -47.71 13.08
C THR A 10 -8.93 -47.00 12.42
N ARG A 11 -9.18 -46.28 11.32
CA ARG A 11 -8.22 -45.31 10.78
C ARG A 11 -7.99 -44.27 11.86
N PRO A 12 -6.74 -43.92 12.23
CA PRO A 12 -6.47 -42.79 13.09
C PRO A 12 -6.93 -41.52 12.39
N SER A 13 -7.85 -40.79 13.00
CA SER A 13 -8.21 -39.45 12.61
C SER A 13 -6.93 -38.60 12.62
N ARG A 14 -6.48 -38.17 11.45
CA ARG A 14 -5.40 -37.23 11.29
C ARG A 14 -5.91 -35.91 11.90
N VAL A 15 -5.63 -35.66 13.15
CA VAL A 15 -5.75 -34.34 13.78
C VAL A 15 -4.70 -33.49 13.07
N MET A 16 -5.15 -32.75 12.04
CA MET A 16 -4.34 -31.69 11.47
C MET A 16 -4.16 -30.65 12.60
N THR A 17 -2.98 -30.58 13.16
CA THR A 17 -2.55 -29.43 13.93
C THR A 17 -2.54 -28.25 12.96
N GLU A 18 -3.62 -27.46 12.95
CA GLU A 18 -3.60 -26.16 12.31
C GLU A 18 -2.40 -25.40 12.89
N SER A 19 -1.51 -24.97 12.02
CA SER A 19 -0.44 -24.07 12.42
C SER A 19 -1.09 -22.84 13.05
N ALA A 20 -0.51 -22.27 14.10
CA ALA A 20 -1.00 -21.04 14.71
C ALA A 20 -1.14 -19.88 13.70
N MET A 21 -0.43 -19.96 12.58
CA MET A 21 -0.48 -19.00 11.46
C MET A 21 -1.71 -19.18 10.55
N ASP A 22 -2.37 -20.34 10.60
CA ASP A 22 -3.59 -20.63 9.83
C ASP A 22 -4.85 -20.35 10.66
N ALA A 23 -4.70 -20.02 11.96
CA ALA A 23 -5.82 -19.60 12.79
C ALA A 23 -6.46 -18.34 12.21
N GLU A 24 -7.80 -18.33 12.10
CA GLU A 24 -8.54 -17.19 11.55
C GLU A 24 -8.85 -16.15 12.64
N PHE A 25 -8.52 -14.89 12.34
CA PHE A 25 -8.91 -13.72 13.14
C PHE A 25 -9.74 -12.77 12.27
N PHE A 26 -10.94 -12.43 12.72
CA PHE A 26 -11.85 -11.53 11.99
C PHE A 26 -12.05 -11.93 10.51
N GLY A 27 -12.11 -13.25 10.24
CA GLY A 27 -12.33 -13.79 8.90
C GLY A 27 -11.13 -13.76 7.96
N ALA A 28 -9.92 -13.56 8.49
CA ALA A 28 -8.67 -13.65 7.74
C ALA A 28 -7.61 -14.44 8.51
N PRO A 29 -6.70 -15.15 7.84
CA PRO A 29 -5.64 -15.91 8.51
C PRO A 29 -4.66 -15.00 9.23
N ALA A 30 -4.11 -15.45 10.36
CA ALA A 30 -3.21 -14.66 11.22
C ALA A 30 -2.01 -14.09 10.45
N TRP A 31 -1.43 -14.85 9.51
CA TRP A 31 -0.32 -14.36 8.68
C TRP A 31 -0.68 -13.11 7.87
N ALA A 32 -1.95 -12.97 7.44
CA ALA A 32 -2.38 -11.79 6.68
C ALA A 32 -2.37 -10.53 7.54
N TRP A 33 -2.71 -10.64 8.82
CA TRP A 33 -2.63 -9.53 9.77
C TRP A 33 -1.17 -9.14 10.07
N VAL A 34 -0.29 -10.12 10.29
CA VAL A 34 1.15 -9.89 10.48
C VAL A 34 1.74 -9.19 9.24
N GLN A 35 1.39 -9.68 8.05
CA GLN A 35 1.83 -9.07 6.79
C GLN A 35 1.28 -7.63 6.63
N LEU A 36 0.03 -7.38 7.03
CA LEU A 36 -0.54 -6.03 7.00
C LEU A 36 0.21 -5.08 7.94
N CYS A 37 0.49 -5.52 9.16
CA CYS A 37 1.30 -4.73 10.12
C CYS A 37 2.69 -4.42 9.56
N ALA A 38 3.37 -5.42 9.00
CA ALA A 38 4.67 -5.22 8.36
C ALA A 38 4.60 -4.24 7.16
N ALA A 39 3.53 -4.34 6.37
CA ALA A 39 3.30 -3.45 5.23
C ALA A 39 3.06 -2.00 5.67
N VAL A 40 2.22 -1.78 6.69
CA VAL A 40 1.97 -0.45 7.26
C VAL A 40 3.27 0.17 7.78
N PHE A 41 4.04 -0.58 8.57
CA PHE A 41 5.33 -0.10 9.06
C PHE A 41 6.30 0.26 7.91
N ALA A 42 6.44 -0.63 6.93
CA ALA A 42 7.32 -0.41 5.79
C ALA A 42 6.92 0.83 4.96
N ILE A 43 5.61 1.03 4.71
CA ILE A 43 5.11 2.18 3.97
C ILE A 43 5.37 3.48 4.75
N SER A 44 5.24 3.46 6.07
CA SER A 44 5.44 4.64 6.91
C SER A 44 6.86 5.23 6.84
N THR A 45 7.84 4.48 6.33
CA THR A 45 9.20 4.97 6.09
C THR A 45 9.35 5.73 4.77
N ALA A 46 8.38 5.60 3.83
CA ALA A 46 8.55 6.07 2.46
C ALA A 46 8.65 7.60 2.36
N GLY A 47 7.80 8.34 3.08
CA GLY A 47 7.77 9.80 3.03
C GLY A 47 9.11 10.43 3.39
N VAL A 48 9.71 9.96 4.48
CA VAL A 48 11.05 10.43 4.94
C VAL A 48 12.14 10.08 3.92
N MET A 49 12.07 8.90 3.32
CA MET A 49 13.08 8.48 2.34
C MET A 49 12.98 9.23 1.01
N PHE A 50 11.78 9.59 0.56
CA PHE A 50 11.61 10.45 -0.63
C PHE A 50 12.22 11.84 -0.42
N GLN A 51 12.15 12.37 0.79
CA GLN A 51 12.73 13.68 1.15
C GLN A 51 14.28 13.68 1.17
N GLN A 52 14.93 12.50 1.11
CA GLN A 52 16.41 12.44 0.99
C GLN A 52 16.92 12.87 -0.39
N LEU A 53 16.06 12.92 -1.40
CA LEU A 53 16.40 13.30 -2.77
C LEU A 53 15.50 14.45 -3.28
N PRO A 54 15.47 15.61 -2.61
CA PRO A 54 14.54 16.69 -2.91
C PRO A 54 14.84 17.40 -4.25
N HIS A 55 16.05 17.21 -4.79
CA HIS A 55 16.50 17.77 -6.06
C HIS A 55 16.19 16.88 -7.28
N VAL A 56 15.77 15.64 -7.04
CA VAL A 56 15.33 14.76 -8.12
C VAL A 56 13.87 15.06 -8.45
N PRO A 57 13.53 15.26 -9.75
CA PRO A 57 12.16 15.53 -10.16
C PRO A 57 11.18 14.46 -9.63
N PRO A 58 9.97 14.85 -9.19
CA PRO A 58 9.08 13.96 -8.45
C PRO A 58 8.58 12.76 -9.25
N LEU A 59 8.23 12.93 -10.53
CA LEU A 59 7.79 11.82 -11.37
C LEU A 59 8.95 10.87 -11.68
N LEU A 60 10.15 11.43 -11.89
CA LEU A 60 11.38 10.66 -12.07
C LEU A 60 11.65 9.79 -10.85
N LEU A 61 11.62 10.38 -9.66
CA LEU A 61 11.89 9.69 -8.39
C LEU A 61 10.85 8.59 -8.10
N ALA A 62 9.56 8.88 -8.37
CA ALA A 62 8.49 7.89 -8.30
C ALA A 62 8.73 6.74 -9.30
N SER A 63 9.15 7.07 -10.54
CA SER A 63 9.48 6.07 -11.56
C SER A 63 10.65 5.18 -11.13
N TRP A 64 11.75 5.74 -10.61
CA TRP A 64 12.92 4.99 -10.16
C TRP A 64 12.55 3.92 -9.13
N ARG A 65 11.78 4.30 -8.12
CA ARG A 65 11.27 3.35 -7.13
C ARG A 65 10.51 2.20 -7.78
N MET A 66 9.58 2.52 -8.70
CA MET A 66 8.73 1.51 -9.33
C MET A 66 9.53 0.64 -10.32
N GLN A 67 10.51 1.20 -11.04
CA GLN A 67 11.43 0.43 -11.89
C GLN A 67 12.17 -0.63 -11.08
N ALA A 68 12.82 -0.22 -9.99
CA ALA A 68 13.55 -1.14 -9.13
C ALA A 68 12.62 -2.21 -8.53
N THR A 69 11.43 -1.82 -8.05
CA THR A 69 10.42 -2.77 -7.54
C THR A 69 9.96 -3.75 -8.62
N ALA A 70 9.69 -3.28 -9.84
CA ALA A 70 9.24 -4.12 -10.95
C ALA A 70 10.32 -5.13 -11.36
N LEU A 71 11.60 -4.73 -11.38
CA LEU A 71 12.72 -5.64 -11.65
C LEU A 71 12.79 -6.76 -10.61
N LEU A 72 12.64 -6.44 -9.32
CA LEU A 72 12.62 -7.45 -8.26
C LEU A 72 11.41 -8.38 -8.40
N LEU A 73 10.23 -7.84 -8.71
CA LEU A 73 9.01 -8.63 -8.92
C LEU A 73 9.06 -9.51 -10.17
N ALA A 74 9.86 -9.15 -11.18
CA ALA A 74 9.99 -9.92 -12.40
C ALA A 74 10.48 -11.35 -12.15
N PHE A 75 11.38 -11.55 -11.18
CA PHE A 75 11.85 -12.88 -10.77
C PHE A 75 10.72 -13.72 -10.20
N GLY A 76 9.90 -13.15 -9.31
CA GLY A 76 8.72 -13.81 -8.74
C GLY A 76 7.67 -14.11 -9.82
N ALA A 77 7.40 -13.15 -10.71
CA ALA A 77 6.46 -13.31 -11.81
C ALA A 77 6.91 -14.42 -12.80
N ALA A 78 8.20 -14.46 -13.14
CA ALA A 78 8.74 -15.53 -13.99
C ALA A 78 8.60 -16.91 -13.34
N ARG A 79 8.83 -17.03 -12.03
CA ARG A 79 8.62 -18.25 -11.29
C ARG A 79 7.15 -18.68 -11.26
N GLU A 80 6.24 -17.76 -10.89
CA GLU A 80 4.82 -18.00 -10.84
C GLU A 80 4.26 -18.38 -12.24
N TRP A 81 4.75 -17.72 -13.30
CA TRP A 81 4.38 -18.04 -14.68
C TRP A 81 4.75 -19.46 -15.10
N ARG A 82 5.95 -19.92 -14.70
CA ARG A 82 6.40 -21.29 -15.03
C ARG A 82 5.53 -22.36 -14.41
N VAL A 83 5.02 -22.13 -13.20
CA VAL A 83 4.18 -23.10 -12.48
C VAL A 83 2.68 -22.90 -12.68
N ALA A 84 2.28 -21.76 -13.31
CA ALA A 84 0.87 -21.49 -13.62
C ALA A 84 0.34 -22.50 -14.65
N ASP A 85 -0.89 -22.97 -14.44
CA ASP A 85 -1.59 -23.81 -15.42
C ASP A 85 -2.07 -23.01 -16.65
N GLY A 86 -2.55 -23.72 -17.67
CA GLY A 86 -3.00 -23.11 -18.92
C GLY A 86 -4.17 -22.15 -18.74
N ASP A 87 -5.08 -22.45 -17.82
CA ASP A 87 -6.27 -21.64 -17.57
C ASP A 87 -5.90 -20.32 -16.90
N VAL A 88 -4.99 -20.34 -15.93
CA VAL A 88 -4.45 -19.12 -15.31
C VAL A 88 -3.77 -18.23 -16.34
N ARG A 89 -2.93 -18.82 -17.23
CA ARG A 89 -2.25 -18.05 -18.29
C ARG A 89 -3.25 -17.44 -19.28
N ALA A 90 -4.23 -18.22 -19.74
CA ALA A 90 -5.25 -17.74 -20.66
C ALA A 90 -6.10 -16.62 -20.04
N ARG A 91 -6.47 -16.77 -18.78
CA ARG A 91 -7.20 -15.76 -18.02
C ARG A 91 -6.36 -14.51 -17.76
N TRP A 92 -5.06 -14.64 -17.54
CA TRP A 92 -4.12 -13.54 -17.34
C TRP A 92 -4.11 -12.61 -18.57
N PHE A 93 -3.99 -13.15 -19.78
CA PHE A 93 -4.04 -12.34 -21.01
C PHE A 93 -5.36 -11.59 -21.18
N LYS A 94 -6.49 -12.22 -20.85
CA LYS A 94 -7.81 -11.56 -20.89
C LYS A 94 -7.96 -10.46 -19.84
N THR A 95 -7.18 -10.51 -18.75
CA THR A 95 -7.21 -9.54 -17.66
C THR A 95 -6.25 -8.36 -17.88
N TRP A 96 -5.43 -8.39 -18.94
CA TRP A 96 -4.43 -7.37 -19.21
C TRP A 96 -4.96 -5.92 -19.19
N PRO A 97 -6.14 -5.57 -19.74
CA PRO A 97 -6.65 -4.20 -19.65
C PRO A 97 -6.87 -3.74 -18.21
N ARG A 98 -7.26 -4.65 -17.31
CA ARG A 98 -7.42 -4.34 -15.88
C ARG A 98 -6.08 -4.18 -15.17
N LEU A 99 -5.08 -4.99 -15.54
CA LEU A 99 -3.71 -4.83 -15.04
C LEU A 99 -3.12 -3.50 -15.50
N GLY A 100 -3.32 -3.14 -16.76
CA GLY A 100 -2.91 -1.85 -17.34
C GLY A 100 -3.56 -0.67 -16.60
N PHE A 101 -4.89 -0.70 -16.42
CA PHE A 101 -5.60 0.32 -15.66
C PHE A 101 -5.09 0.44 -14.22
N SER A 102 -4.92 -0.70 -13.53
CA SER A 102 -4.37 -0.73 -12.17
C SER A 102 -2.96 -0.14 -12.11
N GLY A 103 -2.12 -0.44 -13.11
CA GLY A 103 -0.77 0.11 -13.22
C GLY A 103 -0.75 1.62 -13.46
N VAL A 104 -1.62 2.14 -14.33
CA VAL A 104 -1.78 3.59 -14.53
C VAL A 104 -2.27 4.28 -13.26
N CYS A 105 -3.25 3.68 -12.55
CA CYS A 105 -3.70 4.19 -11.25
C CYS A 105 -2.56 4.23 -10.23
N LEU A 106 -1.74 3.19 -10.15
CA LEU A 106 -0.59 3.13 -9.25
C LEU A 106 0.47 4.18 -9.63
N GLY A 107 0.77 4.34 -10.92
CA GLY A 107 1.68 5.36 -11.43
C GLY A 107 1.20 6.78 -11.13
N ALA A 108 -0.08 7.06 -11.39
CA ALA A 108 -0.71 8.34 -11.08
C ALA A 108 -0.70 8.63 -9.57
N HIS A 109 -0.97 7.60 -8.74
CA HIS A 109 -0.87 7.71 -7.28
C HIS A 109 0.54 8.16 -6.86
N PHE A 110 1.57 7.42 -7.26
CA PHE A 110 2.94 7.74 -6.83
C PHE A 110 3.45 9.04 -7.43
N GLY A 111 3.19 9.29 -8.71
CA GLY A 111 3.58 10.54 -9.35
C GLY A 111 2.96 11.76 -8.66
N ALA A 112 1.65 11.72 -8.42
CA ALA A 112 0.94 12.78 -7.72
C ALA A 112 1.38 12.91 -6.25
N TRP A 113 1.59 11.78 -5.55
CA TRP A 113 1.99 11.84 -4.14
C TRP A 113 3.40 12.40 -3.95
N VAL A 114 4.38 11.94 -4.74
CA VAL A 114 5.76 12.44 -4.64
C VAL A 114 5.83 13.91 -5.05
N ALA A 115 5.09 14.32 -6.10
CA ALA A 115 4.98 15.73 -6.46
C ALA A 115 4.30 16.56 -5.34
N GLY A 116 3.28 16.00 -4.69
CA GLY A 116 2.66 16.58 -3.51
C GLY A 116 3.67 16.77 -2.38
N LEU A 117 4.45 15.72 -2.04
CA LEU A 117 5.48 15.77 -1.00
C LEU A 117 6.55 16.85 -1.22
N GLN A 118 6.84 17.17 -2.48
CA GLN A 118 7.83 18.21 -2.83
C GLN A 118 7.24 19.63 -2.86
N THR A 119 5.91 19.76 -2.89
CA THR A 119 5.22 21.04 -3.09
C THR A 119 4.26 21.44 -1.97
N THR A 120 4.02 20.54 -1.00
CA THR A 120 3.33 20.87 0.26
C THR A 120 4.11 20.29 1.46
N THR A 121 3.64 20.51 2.69
CA THR A 121 4.30 19.89 3.85
C THR A 121 4.03 18.41 3.93
N LEU A 122 4.98 17.62 4.50
CA LEU A 122 4.81 16.18 4.70
C LEU A 122 3.51 15.88 5.46
N ALA A 123 3.22 16.63 6.53
CA ALA A 123 2.02 16.46 7.33
C ALA A 123 0.73 16.66 6.52
N ARG A 124 0.67 17.71 5.67
CA ARG A 124 -0.50 17.95 4.79
C ARG A 124 -0.64 16.89 3.70
N SER A 125 0.46 16.51 3.08
CA SER A 125 0.46 15.45 2.06
C SER A 125 -0.04 14.13 2.64
N LEU A 126 0.46 13.72 3.81
CA LEU A 126 0.00 12.51 4.50
C LEU A 126 -1.46 12.60 4.94
N LEU A 127 -1.92 13.76 5.44
CA LEU A 127 -3.32 13.97 5.76
C LEU A 127 -4.22 13.73 4.55
N LEU A 128 -3.84 14.30 3.40
CA LEU A 128 -4.66 14.25 2.19
C LEU A 128 -4.63 12.86 1.54
N VAL A 129 -3.48 12.17 1.49
CA VAL A 129 -3.42 10.81 0.97
C VAL A 129 -4.17 9.80 1.88
N CYS A 130 -4.22 10.05 3.18
CA CYS A 130 -5.00 9.27 4.14
C CYS A 130 -6.52 9.46 4.03
N THR A 131 -7.03 10.25 3.07
CA THR A 131 -8.46 10.28 2.71
C THR A 131 -8.91 9.05 1.91
N THR A 132 -8.00 8.19 1.49
CA THR A 132 -8.30 6.95 0.74
C THR A 132 -9.44 6.11 1.35
N PRO A 133 -9.52 5.85 2.67
CA PRO A 133 -10.65 5.12 3.26
C PRO A 133 -12.00 5.83 3.06
N LEU A 134 -12.01 7.17 3.06
CA LEU A 134 -13.22 7.95 2.78
C LEU A 134 -13.67 7.76 1.33
N PHE A 135 -12.75 7.83 0.35
CA PHE A 135 -13.08 7.56 -1.04
C PHE A 135 -13.62 6.14 -1.25
N LEU A 136 -13.06 5.13 -0.57
CA LEU A 136 -13.56 3.76 -0.62
C LEU A 136 -14.96 3.65 0.01
N ALA A 137 -15.17 4.23 1.18
CA ALA A 137 -16.42 4.14 1.91
C ALA A 137 -17.56 4.90 1.19
N PHE A 138 -17.32 6.15 0.76
CA PHE A 138 -18.28 6.95 0.01
C PHE A 138 -18.50 6.42 -1.41
N GLY A 139 -17.44 5.91 -2.07
CA GLY A 139 -17.55 5.26 -3.36
C GLY A 139 -18.43 4.01 -3.30
N ALA A 140 -18.27 3.18 -2.26
CA ALA A 140 -19.14 2.03 -2.03
C ALA A 140 -20.61 2.46 -1.81
N LEU A 141 -20.84 3.52 -1.02
CA LEU A 141 -22.18 4.06 -0.80
C LEU A 141 -22.79 4.60 -2.10
N ALA A 142 -22.06 5.37 -2.89
CA ALA A 142 -22.52 5.93 -4.15
C ALA A 142 -22.84 4.85 -5.20
N LEU A 143 -22.14 3.71 -5.15
CA LEU A 143 -22.42 2.54 -5.99
C LEU A 143 -23.46 1.59 -5.38
N CYS A 144 -24.15 1.99 -4.33
CA CYS A 144 -25.14 1.18 -3.61
C CYS A 144 -24.58 -0.18 -3.13
N LEU A 145 -23.29 -0.26 -2.86
CA LEU A 145 -22.67 -1.44 -2.29
C LEU A 145 -22.96 -1.53 -0.79
N PRO A 146 -23.12 -2.74 -0.23
CA PRO A 146 -23.39 -2.92 1.19
C PRO A 146 -22.27 -2.31 2.05
N THR A 147 -22.58 -1.21 2.74
CA THR A 147 -21.65 -0.50 3.61
C THR A 147 -22.35 -0.23 4.94
N SER A 148 -21.73 -0.61 6.04
CA SER A 148 -22.28 -0.41 7.38
C SER A 148 -21.97 1.00 7.91
N ALA A 149 -22.84 1.51 8.80
CA ALA A 149 -22.57 2.77 9.50
C ALA A 149 -21.23 2.73 10.28
N GLY A 150 -20.84 1.56 10.79
CA GLY A 150 -19.57 1.39 11.47
C GLY A 150 -18.35 1.53 10.54
N GLU A 151 -18.46 1.08 9.28
CA GLU A 151 -17.39 1.27 8.27
C GLU A 151 -17.25 2.76 7.91
N LEU A 152 -18.37 3.48 7.72
CA LEU A 152 -18.34 4.92 7.45
C LEU A 152 -17.81 5.72 8.65
N ALA A 153 -18.32 5.43 9.84
CA ALA A 153 -17.88 6.09 11.07
C ALA A 153 -16.39 5.83 11.35
N GLY A 154 -15.93 4.59 11.15
CA GLY A 154 -14.52 4.25 11.30
C GLY A 154 -13.63 5.00 10.31
N ALA A 155 -14.00 5.06 9.02
CA ALA A 155 -13.24 5.82 8.02
C ALA A 155 -13.17 7.32 8.37
N ALA A 156 -14.30 7.93 8.79
CA ALA A 156 -14.34 9.32 9.22
C ALA A 156 -13.48 9.55 10.48
N LEU A 157 -13.55 8.65 11.46
CA LEU A 157 -12.75 8.72 12.68
C LEU A 157 -11.25 8.64 12.38
N GLY A 158 -10.84 7.77 11.45
CA GLY A 158 -9.46 7.68 10.99
C GLY A 158 -8.94 8.98 10.40
N PHE A 159 -9.73 9.61 9.56
CA PHE A 159 -9.41 10.92 9.00
C PHE A 159 -9.27 12.00 10.09
N CYS A 160 -10.19 12.03 11.07
CA CYS A 160 -10.08 12.95 12.21
C CYS A 160 -8.79 12.72 13.00
N GLY A 161 -8.42 11.47 13.26
CA GLY A 161 -7.17 11.15 13.94
C GLY A 161 -5.93 11.59 13.17
N VAL A 162 -5.90 11.37 11.85
CA VAL A 162 -4.80 11.87 10.98
C VAL A 162 -4.75 13.39 10.97
N ALA A 163 -5.90 14.08 10.93
CA ALA A 163 -5.97 15.55 11.01
C ALA A 163 -5.39 16.08 12.32
N MET A 164 -5.60 15.38 13.43
CA MET A 164 -4.99 15.72 14.72
C MET A 164 -3.45 15.57 14.67
N VAL A 165 -2.94 14.43 14.15
CA VAL A 165 -1.49 14.22 13.97
C VAL A 165 -0.90 15.30 13.07
N ALA A 166 -1.53 15.59 11.92
CA ALA A 166 -1.07 16.60 10.97
C ALA A 166 -1.14 18.05 11.52
N SER A 167 -1.92 18.30 12.57
CA SER A 167 -2.01 19.58 13.25
C SER A 167 -0.95 19.79 14.34
N ASP A 168 -0.16 18.77 14.63
CA ASP A 168 0.92 18.81 15.61
C ASP A 168 2.18 19.38 14.96
N ARG A 169 2.15 20.70 14.74
CA ARG A 169 3.24 21.43 14.07
C ARG A 169 4.37 21.73 15.04
N HIS A 170 5.58 21.65 14.55
CA HIS A 170 6.79 22.08 15.25
C HIS A 170 7.27 23.42 14.62
N ASP A 171 7.79 24.30 15.46
CA ASP A 171 8.37 25.58 15.03
C ASP A 171 9.58 25.31 14.14
N GLY A 172 9.45 25.53 12.84
CA GLY A 172 10.51 25.34 11.85
C GLY A 172 10.12 24.62 10.56
N GLU A 173 8.91 24.05 10.46
CA GLU A 173 8.40 23.57 9.16
C GLU A 173 8.26 24.76 8.20
N ARG A 174 9.02 24.73 7.10
CA ARG A 174 8.97 25.77 6.06
C ARG A 174 7.54 25.93 5.58
N GLU A 175 7.04 27.17 5.56
CA GLU A 175 5.74 27.56 4.95
C GLU A 175 5.77 27.39 3.41
N THR A 176 6.10 26.21 2.91
CA THR A 176 6.12 25.90 1.48
C THR A 176 4.85 25.18 1.04
N ALA A 177 3.82 25.17 1.88
CA ALA A 177 2.56 24.51 1.55
C ALA A 177 1.83 25.23 0.42
N THR A 178 1.71 24.58 -0.73
CA THR A 178 0.94 25.09 -1.87
C THR A 178 -0.37 24.32 -2.04
N TRP A 179 -1.40 24.99 -2.55
CA TRP A 179 -2.67 24.34 -2.87
C TRP A 179 -2.51 23.29 -3.99
N GLN A 180 -1.53 23.47 -4.90
CA GLN A 180 -1.21 22.52 -5.94
C GLN A 180 -0.73 21.19 -5.33
N GLY A 181 0.16 21.25 -4.33
CA GLY A 181 0.65 20.09 -3.60
C GLY A 181 -0.48 19.36 -2.86
N ASP A 182 -1.42 20.13 -2.30
CA ASP A 182 -2.60 19.56 -1.64
C ASP A 182 -3.51 18.83 -2.63
N VAL A 183 -3.80 19.42 -3.80
CA VAL A 183 -4.61 18.79 -4.85
C VAL A 183 -3.92 17.54 -5.38
N LEU A 184 -2.61 17.55 -5.56
CA LEU A 184 -1.84 16.38 -5.98
C LEU A 184 -1.93 15.26 -4.95
N SER A 185 -1.75 15.55 -3.65
CA SER A 185 -1.85 14.56 -2.57
C SER A 185 -3.26 13.98 -2.43
N LEU A 186 -4.30 14.80 -2.60
CA LEU A 186 -5.68 14.34 -2.63
C LEU A 186 -5.98 13.48 -3.87
N GLY A 187 -5.45 13.88 -5.04
CA GLY A 187 -5.52 13.10 -6.27
C GLY A 187 -4.85 11.74 -6.12
N ALA A 188 -3.71 11.69 -5.42
CA ALA A 188 -3.04 10.43 -5.12
C ALA A 188 -3.95 9.48 -4.31
N ALA A 189 -4.68 10.00 -3.30
CA ALA A 189 -5.66 9.20 -2.54
C ALA A 189 -6.79 8.65 -3.43
N PHE A 190 -7.22 9.41 -4.43
CA PHE A 190 -8.24 8.96 -5.38
C PHE A 190 -7.71 7.86 -6.32
N TYR A 191 -6.52 8.04 -6.89
CA TYR A 191 -5.95 7.06 -7.82
C TYR A 191 -5.67 5.70 -7.17
N ILE A 192 -5.19 5.68 -5.93
CA ILE A 192 -4.92 4.41 -5.25
C ILE A 192 -6.17 3.57 -5.00
N VAL A 193 -7.36 4.17 -4.95
CA VAL A 193 -8.65 3.46 -4.85
C VAL A 193 -8.84 2.52 -6.04
N GLY A 194 -8.60 3.00 -7.27
CA GLY A 194 -8.69 2.17 -8.47
C GLY A 194 -7.75 0.96 -8.43
N TYR A 195 -6.50 1.19 -8.02
CA TYR A 195 -5.53 0.12 -7.82
C TYR A 195 -5.98 -0.91 -6.76
N MET A 196 -6.47 -0.46 -5.61
CA MET A 196 -6.90 -1.36 -4.53
C MET A 196 -8.13 -2.19 -4.90
N ILE A 197 -9.12 -1.60 -5.59
CA ILE A 197 -10.35 -2.29 -6.02
C ILE A 197 -9.99 -3.38 -7.05
N VAL A 198 -9.20 -3.04 -8.07
CA VAL A 198 -8.75 -4.03 -9.07
C VAL A 198 -7.91 -5.11 -8.42
N GLY A 199 -7.00 -4.72 -7.53
CA GLY A 199 -6.17 -5.66 -6.76
C GLY A 199 -7.02 -6.65 -5.97
N ALA A 200 -7.98 -6.17 -5.18
CA ALA A 200 -8.84 -7.01 -4.36
C ALA A 200 -9.64 -8.05 -5.17
N ASP A 201 -10.09 -7.69 -6.38
CA ASP A 201 -10.83 -8.62 -7.24
C ASP A 201 -9.91 -9.59 -7.97
N VAL A 202 -8.86 -9.08 -8.60
CA VAL A 202 -7.95 -9.91 -9.41
C VAL A 202 -7.13 -10.87 -8.54
N ARG A 203 -6.71 -10.44 -7.34
CA ARG A 203 -5.95 -11.25 -6.39
C ARG A 203 -6.69 -12.47 -5.83
N ARG A 204 -8.00 -12.53 -5.98
CA ARG A 204 -8.79 -13.72 -5.57
C ARG A 204 -8.37 -15.00 -6.32
N TRP A 205 -7.87 -14.85 -7.55
CA TRP A 205 -7.48 -16.00 -8.39
C TRP A 205 -6.05 -15.91 -8.94
N MET A 206 -5.51 -14.70 -9.10
CA MET A 206 -4.20 -14.48 -9.70
C MET A 206 -3.08 -14.53 -8.64
N PRO A 207 -1.98 -15.26 -8.87
CA PRO A 207 -0.79 -15.23 -8.05
C PRO A 207 -0.24 -13.81 -7.86
N LEU A 208 0.50 -13.59 -6.75
CA LEU A 208 0.89 -12.25 -6.32
C LEU A 208 1.78 -11.52 -7.33
N CYS A 209 2.86 -12.17 -7.75
CA CYS A 209 3.83 -11.53 -8.64
C CYS A 209 3.30 -11.43 -10.08
N LEU A 210 2.39 -12.32 -10.51
CA LEU A 210 1.69 -12.21 -11.80
C LEU A 210 0.72 -11.02 -11.86
N TYR A 211 0.27 -10.54 -10.70
CA TYR A 211 -0.46 -9.28 -10.58
C TYR A 211 0.49 -8.09 -10.38
N ALA A 212 1.27 -8.10 -9.31
CA ALA A 212 2.06 -6.96 -8.89
C ALA A 212 3.17 -6.59 -9.88
N GLY A 213 3.82 -7.57 -10.51
CA GLY A 213 4.90 -7.34 -11.47
C GLY A 213 4.48 -6.46 -12.66
N PRO A 214 3.52 -6.89 -13.49
CA PRO A 214 3.06 -6.10 -14.64
C PRO A 214 2.40 -4.78 -14.22
N VAL A 215 1.64 -4.74 -13.13
CA VAL A 215 1.04 -3.51 -12.61
C VAL A 215 2.11 -2.49 -12.24
N THR A 216 3.16 -2.90 -11.52
CA THR A 216 4.27 -2.02 -11.15
C THR A 216 5.11 -1.62 -12.36
N ALA A 217 5.28 -2.52 -13.34
CA ALA A 217 5.99 -2.20 -14.59
C ALA A 217 5.23 -1.15 -15.42
N VAL A 218 3.90 -1.26 -15.54
CA VAL A 218 3.07 -0.24 -16.20
C VAL A 218 3.14 1.08 -15.43
N ALA A 219 3.10 1.05 -14.10
CA ALA A 219 3.24 2.24 -13.29
C ALA A 219 4.61 2.92 -13.49
N ALA A 220 5.69 2.15 -13.50
CA ALA A 220 7.04 2.64 -13.77
C ALA A 220 7.15 3.27 -15.17
N LEU A 221 6.60 2.60 -16.18
CA LEU A 221 6.64 3.08 -17.56
C LEU A 221 5.82 4.38 -17.73
N SER A 222 4.61 4.43 -17.18
CA SER A 222 3.74 5.61 -17.30
C SER A 222 4.34 6.83 -16.60
N THR A 223 4.92 6.68 -15.40
CA THR A 223 5.60 7.78 -14.71
C THR A 223 6.92 8.16 -15.36
N ALA A 224 7.70 7.19 -15.87
CA ALA A 224 8.93 7.48 -16.63
C ALA A 224 8.62 8.27 -17.90
N THR A 225 7.60 7.86 -18.66
CA THR A 225 7.18 8.55 -19.86
C THR A 225 6.70 9.97 -19.56
N LEU A 226 5.88 10.13 -18.52
CA LEU A 226 5.40 11.45 -18.14
C LEU A 226 6.55 12.34 -17.64
N SER A 227 7.44 11.82 -16.82
CA SER A 227 8.65 12.52 -16.37
C SER A 227 9.50 13.00 -17.54
N TYR A 228 9.79 12.13 -18.50
CA TYR A 228 10.56 12.48 -19.71
C TYR A 228 9.91 13.61 -20.53
N LEU A 229 8.57 13.69 -20.55
CA LEU A 229 7.83 14.70 -21.32
C LEU A 229 7.72 16.04 -20.60
N VAL A 230 7.70 16.08 -19.27
CA VAL A 230 7.34 17.30 -18.52
C VAL A 230 8.38 17.76 -17.51
N GLU A 231 9.40 16.95 -17.20
CA GLU A 231 10.44 17.25 -16.23
C GLU A 231 11.83 17.35 -16.90
N ASP A 232 12.68 18.22 -16.38
CA ASP A 232 14.10 18.22 -16.71
C ASP A 232 14.81 17.09 -15.91
N THR A 233 15.20 16.04 -16.58
CA THR A 233 15.80 14.85 -15.98
C THR A 233 17.31 14.77 -16.16
N GLU A 234 17.92 15.67 -16.94
CA GLU A 234 19.36 15.57 -17.31
C GLU A 234 20.24 15.69 -16.07
N GLY A 235 19.98 16.67 -15.19
CA GLY A 235 20.72 16.87 -13.95
C GLY A 235 20.69 15.70 -12.97
N SER A 236 19.73 14.78 -13.11
CA SER A 236 19.59 13.57 -12.29
C SER A 236 20.07 12.29 -12.99
N GLY A 237 20.64 12.39 -14.19
CA GLY A 237 21.08 11.23 -14.98
C GLY A 237 19.96 10.51 -15.73
N GLY A 238 18.81 11.17 -15.90
CA GLY A 238 17.68 10.70 -16.72
C GLY A 238 16.91 9.52 -16.12
N VAL A 239 16.11 8.86 -16.95
CA VAL A 239 15.15 7.82 -16.55
C VAL A 239 15.80 6.64 -15.80
N LEU A 240 17.06 6.35 -16.05
CA LEU A 240 17.83 5.28 -15.39
C LEU A 240 18.93 5.81 -14.46
N GLY A 241 18.87 7.08 -14.07
CA GLY A 241 19.88 7.74 -13.25
C GLY A 241 20.14 7.03 -11.92
N TRP A 242 19.12 6.43 -11.31
CA TRP A 242 19.29 5.65 -10.07
C TRP A 242 20.28 4.49 -10.19
N ALA A 243 20.40 3.90 -11.38
CA ALA A 243 21.27 2.72 -11.61
C ALA A 243 22.63 3.10 -12.24
N PHE A 244 22.68 4.19 -13.04
CA PHE A 244 23.83 4.45 -13.91
C PHE A 244 24.49 5.82 -13.73
N SER A 245 23.93 6.72 -12.90
CA SER A 245 24.53 8.04 -12.65
C SER A 245 25.87 7.99 -11.89
N GLY A 246 26.17 6.87 -11.23
CA GLY A 246 27.31 6.76 -10.32
C GLY A 246 27.10 7.43 -8.96
N VAL A 247 25.96 8.06 -8.72
CA VAL A 247 25.61 8.71 -7.45
C VAL A 247 25.05 7.66 -6.49
N SER A 248 25.85 7.30 -5.47
CA SER A 248 25.51 6.21 -4.54
C SER A 248 24.18 6.45 -3.79
N SER A 249 23.85 7.70 -3.44
CA SER A 249 22.59 8.04 -2.77
C SER A 249 21.36 7.73 -3.65
N TYR A 250 21.44 7.94 -4.96
CA TYR A 250 20.34 7.61 -5.88
C TYR A 250 20.06 6.11 -5.87
N PHE A 251 21.12 5.29 -5.96
CA PHE A 251 20.98 3.84 -5.91
C PHE A 251 20.46 3.37 -4.54
N LEU A 252 21.07 3.82 -3.44
CA LEU A 252 20.73 3.34 -2.10
C LEU A 252 19.31 3.71 -1.69
N VAL A 253 18.88 4.97 -1.91
CA VAL A 253 17.52 5.41 -1.60
C VAL A 253 16.51 4.70 -2.47
N THR A 254 16.76 4.55 -3.78
CA THR A 254 15.86 3.85 -4.70
C THR A 254 15.72 2.38 -4.32
N MET A 255 16.81 1.70 -4.01
CA MET A 255 16.78 0.29 -3.58
C MET A 255 16.06 0.12 -2.23
N TYR A 256 16.26 1.02 -1.27
CA TYR A 256 15.49 1.02 -0.04
C TYR A 256 13.98 1.18 -0.32
N LEU A 257 13.61 2.19 -1.12
CA LEU A 257 12.22 2.45 -1.50
C LEU A 257 11.59 1.26 -2.26
N ALA A 258 12.37 0.54 -3.03
CA ALA A 258 11.91 -0.66 -3.74
C ALA A 258 11.73 -1.86 -2.80
N LEU A 259 12.70 -2.12 -1.93
CA LEU A 259 12.69 -3.29 -1.06
C LEU A 259 11.71 -3.12 0.11
N VAL A 260 11.79 -2.01 0.84
CA VAL A 260 11.01 -1.83 2.07
C VAL A 260 9.59 -1.36 1.75
N PRO A 261 9.30 -0.11 1.36
CA PRO A 261 7.94 0.28 1.06
C PRO A 261 7.39 -0.32 -0.24
N GLY A 262 8.24 -0.75 -1.19
CA GLY A 262 7.81 -1.37 -2.45
C GLY A 262 7.38 -2.82 -2.28
N LEU A 263 8.31 -3.71 -1.88
CA LEU A 263 8.03 -5.14 -1.74
C LEU A 263 7.31 -5.45 -0.43
N VAL A 264 7.89 -5.09 0.73
CA VAL A 264 7.27 -5.40 2.02
C VAL A 264 5.98 -4.61 2.20
N GLY A 265 5.97 -3.33 1.83
CA GLY A 265 4.82 -2.44 1.94
C GLY A 265 3.75 -2.73 0.89
N HIS A 266 3.85 -2.10 -0.28
CA HIS A 266 2.79 -2.14 -1.30
C HIS A 266 2.51 -3.54 -1.86
N THR A 267 3.55 -4.34 -2.15
CA THR A 267 3.35 -5.73 -2.58
C THR A 267 2.83 -6.59 -1.43
N GLY A 268 3.30 -6.32 -0.20
CA GLY A 268 2.83 -7.00 1.00
C GLY A 268 1.34 -6.79 1.26
N TYR A 269 0.83 -5.55 1.21
CA TYR A 269 -0.62 -5.37 1.38
C TYR A 269 -1.42 -5.94 0.22
N ASN A 270 -0.90 -5.97 -1.02
CA ASN A 270 -1.54 -6.69 -2.10
C ASN A 270 -1.65 -8.20 -1.86
N ALA A 271 -0.70 -8.79 -1.15
CA ALA A 271 -0.78 -10.19 -0.76
C ALA A 271 -2.01 -10.46 0.11
N VAL A 272 -2.37 -9.52 0.99
CA VAL A 272 -3.49 -9.67 1.91
C VAL A 272 -4.84 -9.24 1.35
N LEU A 273 -4.91 -8.50 0.24
CA LEU A 273 -6.17 -8.04 -0.36
C LEU A 273 -7.13 -9.16 -0.77
N LYS A 274 -6.65 -10.40 -0.93
CA LYS A 274 -7.52 -11.55 -1.15
C LYS A 274 -8.23 -12.04 0.12
N HIS A 275 -7.76 -11.61 1.30
CA HIS A 275 -8.28 -12.02 2.61
C HIS A 275 -8.87 -10.86 3.40
N ILE A 276 -8.32 -9.66 3.22
CA ILE A 276 -8.69 -8.44 3.97
C ILE A 276 -9.23 -7.41 2.98
N SER A 277 -10.36 -6.78 3.32
CA SER A 277 -11.00 -5.81 2.41
C SER A 277 -10.14 -4.57 2.17
N PRO A 278 -10.26 -3.91 0.99
CA PRO A 278 -9.55 -2.65 0.70
C PRO A 278 -9.79 -1.56 1.75
N LEU A 279 -10.99 -1.49 2.33
CA LEU A 279 -11.32 -0.50 3.36
C LEU A 279 -10.53 -0.74 4.64
N VAL A 280 -10.42 -1.99 5.11
CA VAL A 280 -9.61 -2.33 6.30
C VAL A 280 -8.15 -2.04 6.04
N VAL A 281 -7.61 -2.44 4.88
CA VAL A 281 -6.21 -2.18 4.51
C VAL A 281 -5.95 -0.67 4.48
N SER A 282 -6.77 0.12 3.78
CA SER A 282 -6.57 1.57 3.65
C SER A 282 -6.73 2.31 4.99
N THR A 283 -7.68 1.87 5.85
CA THR A 283 -7.82 2.43 7.20
C THR A 283 -6.60 2.09 8.06
N SER A 284 -6.02 0.89 7.92
CA SER A 284 -4.77 0.56 8.62
C SER A 284 -3.59 1.45 8.16
N LEU A 285 -3.56 1.86 6.90
CA LEU A 285 -2.55 2.78 6.37
C LEU A 285 -2.68 4.21 6.94
N THR A 286 -3.80 4.59 7.56
CA THR A 286 -3.89 5.87 8.29
C THR A 286 -2.97 5.95 9.52
N MET A 287 -2.35 4.84 9.91
CA MET A 287 -1.27 4.83 10.91
C MET A 287 0.06 5.40 10.37
N GLU A 288 0.19 5.60 9.06
CA GLU A 288 1.42 6.08 8.43
C GLU A 288 1.94 7.41 9.03
N PRO A 289 1.13 8.47 9.22
CA PRO A 289 1.61 9.71 9.83
C PRO A 289 2.08 9.52 11.28
N LEU A 290 1.40 8.67 12.05
CA LEU A 290 1.78 8.38 13.42
C LEU A 290 3.13 7.66 13.49
N LEU A 291 3.27 6.58 12.73
CA LEU A 291 4.50 5.81 12.67
C LEU A 291 5.65 6.60 12.04
N GLY A 292 5.35 7.38 10.98
CA GLY A 292 6.33 8.25 10.33
C GLY A 292 6.89 9.31 11.29
N SER A 293 6.05 9.94 12.10
CA SER A 293 6.48 10.89 13.13
C SER A 293 7.36 10.22 14.19
N ALA A 294 6.96 9.05 14.68
CA ALA A 294 7.73 8.31 15.67
C ALA A 294 9.09 7.84 15.13
N LEU A 295 9.12 7.35 13.88
CA LEU A 295 10.36 6.93 13.20
C LEU A 295 11.28 8.12 12.93
N GLY A 296 10.74 9.24 12.43
CA GLY A 296 11.50 10.46 12.19
C GLY A 296 12.19 10.95 13.45
N TYR A 297 11.48 10.96 14.59
CA TYR A 297 12.06 11.28 15.88
C TYR A 297 13.15 10.28 16.31
N ALA A 298 12.88 8.98 16.21
CA ALA A 298 13.83 7.94 16.64
C ALA A 298 15.16 7.97 15.87
N VAL A 299 15.16 8.45 14.62
CA VAL A 299 16.38 8.58 13.80
C VAL A 299 16.96 10.02 13.80
N GLY A 300 16.40 10.92 14.61
CA GLY A 300 16.89 12.29 14.77
C GLY A 300 16.60 13.21 13.58
N LEU A 301 15.62 12.87 12.73
CA LEU A 301 15.20 13.66 11.56
C LEU A 301 13.97 14.54 11.82
N ALA A 302 13.31 14.36 12.97
CA ALA A 302 12.14 15.14 13.38
C ALA A 302 12.17 15.38 14.89
N ASP A 303 11.43 16.40 15.33
CA ASP A 303 11.21 16.68 16.74
C ASP A 303 10.33 15.63 17.43
N ALA A 304 10.34 15.61 18.77
CA ALA A 304 9.52 14.68 19.53
C ALA A 304 8.02 14.90 19.23
N PRO A 305 7.26 13.81 18.96
CA PRO A 305 5.82 13.92 18.74
C PRO A 305 5.12 14.62 19.92
N GLY A 306 4.29 15.61 19.62
CA GLY A 306 3.55 16.36 20.62
C GLY A 306 2.30 15.60 21.11
N TRP A 307 1.55 16.23 22.02
CA TRP A 307 0.35 15.61 22.60
C TRP A 307 -0.76 15.33 21.57
N ARG A 308 -0.87 16.16 20.51
CA ARG A 308 -1.85 15.97 19.42
C ARG A 308 -1.55 14.69 18.63
N THR A 309 -0.29 14.40 18.38
CA THR A 309 0.15 13.13 17.78
C THR A 309 -0.24 11.94 18.65
N GLY A 310 -0.07 12.03 19.97
CA GLY A 310 -0.48 10.99 20.91
C GLY A 310 -1.99 10.72 20.89
N VAL A 311 -2.81 11.78 21.03
CA VAL A 311 -4.28 11.67 21.01
C VAL A 311 -4.77 11.24 19.63
N GLY A 312 -4.25 11.85 18.55
CA GLY A 312 -4.58 11.47 17.17
C GLY A 312 -4.26 10.00 16.89
N GLY A 313 -3.14 9.50 17.41
CA GLY A 313 -2.76 8.08 17.32
C GLY A 313 -3.77 7.15 17.99
N ILE A 314 -4.26 7.49 19.18
CA ILE A 314 -5.33 6.74 19.84
C ILE A 314 -6.61 6.71 18.96
N VAL A 315 -6.99 7.85 18.41
CA VAL A 315 -8.16 7.95 17.51
C VAL A 315 -7.98 7.11 16.25
N ILE A 316 -6.78 7.10 15.64
CA ILE A 316 -6.47 6.26 14.48
C ILE A 316 -6.59 4.77 14.84
N VAL A 317 -6.03 4.33 15.96
CA VAL A 317 -6.14 2.93 16.40
C VAL A 317 -7.60 2.55 16.65
N ALA A 318 -8.39 3.42 17.31
CA ALA A 318 -9.83 3.20 17.50
C ALA A 318 -10.57 3.09 16.17
N SER A 319 -10.22 3.90 15.18
CA SER A 319 -10.76 3.83 13.81
C SER A 319 -10.51 2.46 13.16
N VAL A 320 -9.26 1.99 13.17
CA VAL A 320 -8.87 0.69 12.60
C VAL A 320 -9.68 -0.44 13.25
N VAL A 321 -9.76 -0.44 14.59
CA VAL A 321 -10.55 -1.44 15.33
C VAL A 321 -12.03 -1.35 14.95
N THR A 322 -12.59 -0.14 14.84
CA THR A 322 -14.00 0.08 14.46
C THR A 322 -14.31 -0.51 13.08
N VAL A 323 -13.47 -0.24 12.07
CA VAL A 323 -13.66 -0.77 10.71
C VAL A 323 -13.53 -2.29 10.69
N ILE A 324 -12.53 -2.85 11.37
CA ILE A 324 -12.33 -4.31 11.45
C ILE A 324 -13.56 -5.00 12.07
N VAL A 325 -14.03 -4.50 13.21
CA VAL A 325 -15.20 -5.08 13.90
C VAL A 325 -16.48 -4.91 13.07
N ALA A 326 -16.67 -3.74 12.45
CA ALA A 326 -17.84 -3.48 11.59
C ALA A 326 -17.84 -4.43 10.38
N LYS A 327 -16.68 -4.67 9.77
CA LYS A 327 -16.54 -5.59 8.63
C LYS A 327 -16.71 -7.05 9.05
N GLY A 328 -16.19 -7.45 10.19
CA GLY A 328 -16.36 -8.80 10.74
C GLY A 328 -17.82 -9.16 11.05
N ARG A 329 -18.66 -8.16 11.39
CA ARG A 329 -20.10 -8.34 11.60
C ARG A 329 -20.92 -8.40 10.30
N ASN A 330 -20.36 -7.92 9.19
CA ASN A 330 -20.98 -7.90 7.86
C ASN A 330 -20.01 -8.48 6.80
N PRO A 331 -19.75 -9.78 6.78
CA PRO A 331 -18.76 -10.41 5.91
C PRO A 331 -19.23 -10.56 4.45
N ARG A 332 -19.79 -9.54 3.84
CA ARG A 332 -20.29 -9.56 2.46
C ARG A 332 -19.30 -8.97 1.48
#